data_cbc5b6fe2ff946f432d128fa022010ed
#
_entry.id   cbc5b6fe2ff946f432d128fa022010ed
#
_cell.length_a   1.000
_cell.length_b   1.000
_cell.length_c   1.000
_cell.angle_alpha   90.00
_cell.angle_beta   90.00
_cell.angle_gamma   90.00
#
_symmetry.space_group_name_H-M   'P 1'
#
loop_
_entity.id
_entity.type
_entity.pdbx_description
1 polymer ?
#
loop_
_entity_poly.entity_id
_entity_poly.type
_entity_poly.pdbx_seq_one_letter_code
_entity_poly.pdbx_strand_id
1 'polypeptide(L)'
;MKIIFVRHGEPLKNDFGIADKGKQEMRFLADYLKNNYQVDSIISATSQRAKESVDVLNEYFNKEVFFYDFLSEFKYRLPKEMKGCEFPWEFPPMYWINNDEMLDYKKVLDEPIFSTSEISKNAKRVWDGLDQILSNYGYERYGNMYNVVSGNKKVIVIVTHFAAMAVMLAHLWNVSLLMTLNMLFMAPSSYTVVSTEEIITGQAIFRCLELGSTKHLFNRNDLLSEYGRQEEVKGDIYG
;
A
#
# COMPACT_ATOMS: atom_id res chain seq x y z
N MET A 1 14.52 5.37 9.87
CA MET A 1 14.37 4.15 9.04
C MET A 1 13.75 4.48 7.69
N LYS A 2 13.79 3.55 6.74
CA LYS A 2 13.02 3.65 5.49
C LYS A 2 12.12 2.43 5.33
N ILE A 3 10.93 2.65 4.77
CA ILE A 3 10.04 1.59 4.32
C ILE A 3 9.91 1.74 2.81
N ILE A 4 10.13 0.66 2.09
CA ILE A 4 9.89 0.58 0.65
C ILE A 4 8.69 -0.34 0.44
N PHE A 5 7.52 0.25 0.25
CA PHE A 5 6.33 -0.50 -0.14
C PHE A 5 6.43 -0.86 -1.61
N VAL A 6 6.17 -2.10 -1.95
CA VAL A 6 6.22 -2.64 -3.31
C VAL A 6 4.89 -3.28 -3.65
N ARG A 7 4.25 -2.86 -4.73
CA ARG A 7 3.12 -3.60 -5.29
C ARG A 7 3.65 -4.85 -6.00
N HIS A 8 2.98 -6.00 -5.84
CA HIS A 8 3.29 -7.22 -6.59
C HIS A 8 3.43 -6.95 -8.11
N GLY A 9 4.17 -7.78 -8.84
CA GLY A 9 4.31 -7.71 -10.29
C GLY A 9 2.98 -7.95 -11.02
N GLU A 10 2.96 -7.73 -12.34
CA GLU A 10 1.78 -7.95 -13.18
C GLU A 10 1.15 -9.31 -12.90
N PRO A 11 -0.14 -9.37 -12.50
CA PRO A 11 -0.79 -10.63 -12.17
C PRO A 11 -1.17 -11.43 -13.41
N LEU A 12 -1.38 -12.73 -13.23
CA LEU A 12 -2.04 -13.55 -14.21
C LEU A 12 -3.52 -13.13 -14.37
N LYS A 13 -4.11 -13.40 -15.54
CA LYS A 13 -5.53 -13.07 -15.81
C LYS A 13 -6.53 -13.69 -14.82
N ASN A 14 -6.19 -14.82 -14.22
CA ASN A 14 -6.98 -15.48 -13.18
C ASN A 14 -6.70 -14.95 -11.76
N ASP A 15 -5.88 -13.91 -11.65
CA ASP A 15 -5.46 -13.27 -10.40
C ASP A 15 -4.73 -14.19 -9.39
N PHE A 16 -4.27 -15.36 -9.86
CA PHE A 16 -3.55 -16.34 -9.07
C PHE A 16 -2.08 -16.41 -9.46
N GLY A 17 -1.21 -15.66 -8.78
CA GLY A 17 0.21 -15.53 -9.10
C GLY A 17 0.53 -14.37 -10.04
N ILE A 18 1.78 -14.28 -10.52
CA ILE A 18 2.27 -13.24 -11.43
C ILE A 18 2.61 -13.80 -12.82
N ALA A 19 2.34 -13.00 -13.84
CA ALA A 19 2.70 -13.31 -15.23
C ALA A 19 4.22 -13.26 -15.45
N ASP A 20 4.70 -13.80 -16.57
CA ASP A 20 6.12 -13.68 -16.93
C ASP A 20 6.58 -12.23 -17.08
N LYS A 21 5.68 -11.35 -17.53
CA LYS A 21 5.88 -9.90 -17.50
C LYS A 21 6.13 -9.43 -16.05
N GLY A 22 5.27 -9.81 -15.10
CA GLY A 22 5.43 -9.47 -13.69
C GLY A 22 6.73 -9.97 -13.08
N LYS A 23 7.20 -11.17 -13.47
CA LYS A 23 8.51 -11.67 -13.03
C LYS A 23 9.66 -10.81 -13.57
N GLN A 24 9.56 -10.34 -14.81
CA GLN A 24 10.57 -9.43 -15.39
C GLN A 24 10.56 -8.08 -14.66
N GLU A 25 9.38 -7.50 -14.44
CA GLU A 25 9.21 -6.26 -13.65
C GLU A 25 9.89 -6.38 -12.29
N MET A 26 9.64 -7.47 -11.56
CA MET A 26 10.21 -7.71 -10.24
C MET A 26 11.73 -7.91 -10.26
N ARG A 27 12.32 -8.50 -11.32
CA ARG A 27 13.77 -8.58 -11.49
C ARG A 27 14.42 -7.21 -11.67
N PHE A 28 13.82 -6.36 -12.52
CA PHE A 28 14.31 -4.98 -12.71
C PHE A 28 14.20 -4.18 -11.40
N LEU A 29 13.11 -4.35 -10.65
CA LEU A 29 12.95 -3.72 -9.35
C LEU A 29 14.01 -4.21 -8.36
N ALA A 30 14.24 -5.52 -8.29
CA ALA A 30 15.22 -6.11 -7.39
C ALA A 30 16.64 -5.59 -7.66
N ASP A 31 17.03 -5.54 -8.94
CA ASP A 31 18.31 -4.97 -9.35
C ASP A 31 18.42 -3.48 -8.96
N TYR A 32 17.37 -2.71 -9.26
CA TYR A 32 17.32 -1.29 -8.88
C TYR A 32 17.45 -1.08 -7.36
N LEU A 33 16.68 -1.83 -6.56
CA LEU A 33 16.72 -1.71 -5.11
C LEU A 33 18.08 -2.12 -4.55
N LYS A 34 18.69 -3.20 -5.06
CA LYS A 34 20.01 -3.67 -4.64
C LYS A 34 21.11 -2.63 -4.89
N ASN A 35 21.02 -1.90 -6.00
CA ASN A 35 21.99 -0.88 -6.37
C ASN A 35 21.81 0.44 -5.61
N ASN A 36 20.61 0.71 -5.05
CA ASN A 36 20.29 1.99 -4.42
C ASN A 36 20.05 1.91 -2.90
N TYR A 37 19.80 0.72 -2.35
CA TYR A 37 19.44 0.55 -0.94
C TYR A 37 20.13 -0.67 -0.31
N GLN A 38 20.60 -0.48 0.92
CA GLN A 38 21.02 -1.61 1.75
C GLN A 38 19.78 -2.15 2.48
N VAL A 39 19.10 -3.14 1.88
CA VAL A 39 17.89 -3.74 2.45
C VAL A 39 18.26 -4.61 3.66
N ASP A 40 17.63 -4.33 4.81
CA ASP A 40 17.84 -5.07 6.06
C ASP A 40 16.86 -6.23 6.22
N SER A 41 15.59 -6.02 5.87
CA SER A 41 14.52 -7.01 6.05
C SER A 41 13.52 -6.96 4.89
N ILE A 42 12.92 -8.12 4.62
CA ILE A 42 11.86 -8.27 3.61
C ILE A 42 10.61 -8.84 4.29
N ILE A 43 9.49 -8.21 4.04
CA ILE A 43 8.17 -8.57 4.55
C ILE A 43 7.23 -8.72 3.36
N SER A 44 6.30 -9.66 3.40
CA SER A 44 5.37 -9.89 2.29
C SER A 44 3.96 -10.24 2.77
N ALA A 45 2.98 -9.94 1.93
CA ALA A 45 1.65 -10.50 2.04
C ALA A 45 1.66 -12.02 1.79
N THR A 46 0.62 -12.70 2.29
CA THR A 46 0.48 -14.16 2.17
C THR A 46 -0.14 -14.62 0.85
N SER A 47 -0.66 -13.70 0.02
CA SER A 47 -1.25 -14.02 -1.29
C SER A 47 -0.23 -14.59 -2.27
N GLN A 48 -0.68 -15.47 -3.20
CA GLN A 48 0.23 -16.14 -4.14
C GLN A 48 1.03 -15.15 -4.99
N ARG A 49 0.39 -14.11 -5.56
CA ARG A 49 1.09 -13.10 -6.36
C ARG A 49 2.11 -12.27 -5.59
N ALA A 50 1.88 -12.03 -4.29
CA ALA A 50 2.89 -11.37 -3.45
C ALA A 50 4.05 -12.32 -3.13
N LYS A 51 3.77 -13.61 -2.85
CA LYS A 51 4.80 -14.62 -2.64
C LYS A 51 5.69 -14.80 -3.85
N GLU A 52 5.11 -15.00 -5.04
CA GLU A 52 5.90 -15.10 -6.27
C GLU A 52 6.71 -13.84 -6.58
N SER A 53 6.15 -12.66 -6.26
CA SER A 53 6.87 -11.39 -6.41
C SER A 53 8.06 -11.28 -5.46
N VAL A 54 7.86 -11.63 -4.19
CA VAL A 54 8.93 -11.58 -3.20
C VAL A 54 9.99 -12.66 -3.44
N ASP A 55 9.61 -13.82 -3.96
CA ASP A 55 10.56 -14.88 -4.31
C ASP A 55 11.55 -14.37 -5.38
N VAL A 56 11.05 -13.77 -6.47
CA VAL A 56 11.89 -13.16 -7.51
C VAL A 56 12.77 -12.04 -6.94
N LEU A 57 12.20 -11.17 -6.11
CA LEU A 57 12.95 -10.08 -5.48
C LEU A 57 14.04 -10.62 -4.56
N ASN A 58 13.74 -11.66 -3.78
CA ASN A 58 14.66 -12.21 -2.79
C ASN A 58 15.82 -13.03 -3.37
N GLU A 59 15.75 -13.43 -4.64
CA GLU A 59 16.91 -13.98 -5.39
C GLU A 59 18.13 -13.04 -5.32
N TYR A 60 17.89 -11.72 -5.22
CA TYR A 60 18.93 -10.69 -5.19
C TYR A 60 19.43 -10.36 -3.77
N PHE A 61 18.61 -10.61 -2.74
CA PHE A 61 18.92 -10.19 -1.37
C PHE A 61 19.24 -11.35 -0.44
N ASN A 62 18.73 -12.53 -0.72
CA ASN A 62 18.90 -13.75 0.09
C ASN A 62 18.63 -13.50 1.60
N LYS A 63 17.46 -12.95 1.90
CA LYS A 63 17.02 -12.63 3.27
C LYS A 63 15.92 -13.59 3.72
N GLU A 64 15.75 -13.74 5.03
CA GLU A 64 14.52 -14.29 5.57
C GLU A 64 13.33 -13.38 5.24
N VAL A 65 12.21 -13.97 4.82
CA VAL A 65 10.98 -13.23 4.48
C VAL A 65 9.92 -13.50 5.54
N PHE A 66 9.40 -12.43 6.12
CA PHE A 66 8.31 -12.48 7.10
C PHE A 66 6.96 -12.26 6.40
N PHE A 67 6.00 -13.16 6.63
CA PHE A 67 4.70 -13.10 5.96
C PHE A 67 3.59 -12.68 6.94
N TYR A 68 2.77 -11.70 6.52
CA TYR A 68 1.63 -11.22 7.29
C TYR A 68 0.37 -11.16 6.44
N ASP A 69 -0.72 -11.75 6.93
CA ASP A 69 -1.99 -11.83 6.22
C ASP A 69 -2.68 -10.46 6.06
N PHE A 70 -2.50 -9.53 7.01
CA PHE A 70 -3.08 -8.18 6.91
C PHE A 70 -2.50 -7.34 5.76
N LEU A 71 -1.38 -7.75 5.17
CA LEU A 71 -0.78 -7.13 3.98
C LEU A 71 -1.42 -7.61 2.66
N SER A 72 -2.32 -8.60 2.71
CA SER A 72 -3.05 -9.08 1.54
C SER A 72 -4.02 -8.03 1.02
N GLU A 73 -4.51 -8.19 -0.22
CA GLU A 73 -5.34 -7.19 -0.87
C GLU A 73 -6.58 -6.81 -0.05
N PHE A 74 -6.83 -5.52 0.05
CA PHE A 74 -7.96 -4.95 0.79
C PHE A 74 -9.26 -5.07 -0.01
N LYS A 75 -9.77 -6.29 -0.19
CA LYS A 75 -10.93 -6.65 -1.01
C LYS A 75 -12.26 -6.60 -0.23
N TYR A 76 -12.50 -5.56 0.56
CA TYR A 76 -13.74 -5.41 1.31
C TYR A 76 -14.74 -4.57 0.53
N ARG A 77 -15.93 -5.14 0.33
CA ARG A 77 -16.95 -4.57 -0.55
C ARG A 77 -17.73 -3.46 0.13
N LEU A 78 -18.13 -2.49 -0.67
CA LEU A 78 -19.15 -1.51 -0.31
C LEU A 78 -20.51 -2.19 -0.16
N PRO A 79 -21.46 -1.61 0.60
CA PRO A 79 -22.83 -2.07 0.66
C PRO A 79 -23.47 -2.13 -0.74
N LYS A 80 -24.37 -3.11 -0.96
CA LYS A 80 -25.01 -3.35 -2.28
C LYS A 80 -25.84 -2.17 -2.79
N GLU A 81 -26.24 -1.28 -1.91
CA GLU A 81 -27.00 -0.06 -2.21
C GLU A 81 -26.19 0.92 -3.06
N MET A 82 -24.85 0.80 -3.04
CA MET A 82 -23.92 1.58 -3.87
C MET A 82 -23.84 0.99 -5.28
N LYS A 83 -24.90 1.22 -6.08
CA LYS A 83 -24.98 0.72 -7.46
C LYS A 83 -23.78 1.17 -8.29
N GLY A 84 -23.14 0.22 -9.00
CA GLY A 84 -22.01 0.47 -9.88
C GLY A 84 -20.65 0.56 -9.19
N CYS A 85 -20.60 0.57 -7.85
CA CYS A 85 -19.38 0.64 -7.07
C CYS A 85 -19.26 -0.58 -6.16
N GLU A 86 -18.25 -1.37 -6.37
CA GLU A 86 -18.05 -2.61 -5.62
C GLU A 86 -17.06 -2.45 -4.46
N PHE A 87 -16.04 -1.61 -4.67
CA PHE A 87 -14.95 -1.43 -3.73
C PHE A 87 -14.72 0.04 -3.36
N PRO A 88 -14.08 0.33 -2.20
CA PRO A 88 -13.84 1.71 -1.76
C PRO A 88 -13.05 2.59 -2.74
N TRP A 89 -12.20 2.01 -3.59
CA TRP A 89 -11.48 2.75 -4.64
C TRP A 89 -12.31 3.06 -5.89
N GLU A 90 -13.58 2.69 -5.88
CA GLU A 90 -14.59 3.03 -6.91
C GLU A 90 -15.65 3.98 -6.35
N PHE A 91 -15.46 4.49 -5.12
CA PHE A 91 -16.47 5.28 -4.43
C PHE A 91 -16.64 6.64 -5.11
N PRO A 92 -17.85 6.99 -5.62
CA PRO A 92 -18.00 8.15 -6.47
C PRO A 92 -17.66 9.45 -5.74
N PRO A 93 -16.89 10.35 -6.35
CA PRO A 93 -16.40 11.58 -5.71
C PRO A 93 -17.50 12.45 -5.10
N MET A 94 -18.67 12.50 -5.72
CA MET A 94 -19.80 13.31 -5.24
C MET A 94 -20.25 12.98 -3.80
N TYR A 95 -20.02 11.75 -3.33
CA TYR A 95 -20.45 11.32 -2.00
C TYR A 95 -19.44 11.66 -0.91
N TRP A 96 -18.18 11.93 -1.25
CA TRP A 96 -17.14 12.07 -0.24
C TRP A 96 -16.28 13.33 -0.37
N ILE A 97 -16.06 13.89 -1.58
CA ILE A 97 -15.08 14.96 -1.79
C ILE A 97 -15.45 16.30 -1.11
N ASN A 98 -16.74 16.53 -0.89
CA ASN A 98 -17.28 17.72 -0.22
C ASN A 98 -17.85 17.39 1.19
N ASN A 99 -17.49 16.26 1.75
CA ASN A 99 -17.96 15.82 3.06
C ASN A 99 -16.78 15.75 4.03
N ASP A 100 -16.72 16.69 4.99
CA ASP A 100 -15.63 16.81 5.94
C ASP A 100 -15.44 15.53 6.79
N GLU A 101 -16.51 14.82 7.13
CA GLU A 101 -16.44 13.55 7.88
C GLU A 101 -15.75 12.45 7.04
N MET A 102 -16.07 12.38 5.74
CA MET A 102 -15.44 11.45 4.81
C MET A 102 -13.97 11.80 4.52
N LEU A 103 -13.59 13.06 4.64
CA LEU A 103 -12.20 13.51 4.47
C LEU A 103 -11.37 13.40 5.75
N ASP A 104 -12.01 13.27 6.90
CA ASP A 104 -11.31 13.10 8.17
C ASP A 104 -10.77 11.68 8.32
N TYR A 105 -9.52 11.55 8.75
CA TYR A 105 -8.81 10.29 8.92
C TYR A 105 -9.51 9.27 9.82
N LYS A 106 -10.11 9.73 10.94
CA LYS A 106 -10.77 8.86 11.93
C LYS A 106 -12.25 8.71 11.64
N LYS A 107 -12.92 9.83 11.37
CA LYS A 107 -14.37 9.88 11.20
C LYS A 107 -14.85 9.10 9.99
N VAL A 108 -14.08 9.04 8.91
CA VAL A 108 -14.41 8.22 7.74
C VAL A 108 -14.71 6.76 8.08
N LEU A 109 -14.04 6.19 9.08
CA LEU A 109 -14.30 4.82 9.51
C LEU A 109 -15.58 4.65 10.33
N ASP A 110 -16.10 5.73 10.91
CA ASP A 110 -17.32 5.71 11.69
C ASP A 110 -18.57 5.99 10.83
N GLU A 111 -18.37 6.43 9.59
CA GLU A 111 -19.46 6.62 8.61
C GLU A 111 -20.23 5.31 8.38
N PRO A 112 -21.57 5.34 8.37
CA PRO A 112 -22.40 4.14 8.30
C PRO A 112 -22.06 3.20 7.15
N ILE A 113 -21.67 3.75 5.98
CA ILE A 113 -21.29 2.98 4.80
C ILE A 113 -20.04 2.12 5.01
N PHE A 114 -19.16 2.52 5.92
CA PHE A 114 -17.93 1.78 6.26
C PHE A 114 -18.02 1.04 7.58
N SER A 115 -18.68 1.63 8.59
CA SER A 115 -18.77 1.05 9.94
C SER A 115 -19.69 -0.18 10.00
N THR A 116 -20.71 -0.24 9.15
CA THR A 116 -21.62 -1.41 9.02
C THR A 116 -21.09 -2.49 8.07
N SER A 117 -19.99 -2.21 7.36
CA SER A 117 -19.30 -3.15 6.49
C SER A 117 -18.01 -3.67 7.14
N GLU A 118 -17.37 -4.65 6.50
CA GLU A 118 -16.05 -5.14 6.95
C GLU A 118 -14.90 -4.15 6.72
N ILE A 119 -15.15 -2.98 6.07
CA ILE A 119 -14.13 -2.02 5.67
C ILE A 119 -13.44 -1.41 6.89
N SER A 120 -14.21 -0.82 7.82
CA SER A 120 -13.64 -0.15 9.01
C SER A 120 -12.87 -1.09 9.90
N LYS A 121 -13.41 -2.27 10.16
CA LYS A 121 -12.76 -3.32 10.96
C LYS A 121 -11.43 -3.74 10.35
N ASN A 122 -11.40 -3.95 9.04
CA ASN A 122 -10.19 -4.42 8.37
C ASN A 122 -9.19 -3.28 8.09
N ALA A 123 -9.63 -2.04 7.92
CA ALA A 123 -8.72 -0.90 7.91
C ALA A 123 -7.96 -0.78 9.22
N LYS A 124 -8.67 -0.86 10.36
CA LYS A 124 -8.05 -0.88 11.70
C LYS A 124 -7.07 -2.05 11.86
N ARG A 125 -7.43 -3.27 11.37
CA ARG A 125 -6.51 -4.43 11.38
C ARG A 125 -5.22 -4.18 10.60
N VAL A 126 -5.31 -3.52 9.43
CA VAL A 126 -4.14 -3.16 8.63
C VAL A 126 -3.29 -2.12 9.37
N TRP A 127 -3.89 -1.13 10.00
CA TRP A 127 -3.21 -0.11 10.79
C TRP A 127 -2.49 -0.70 12.00
N ASP A 128 -3.18 -1.51 12.78
CA ASP A 128 -2.61 -2.18 13.97
C ASP A 128 -1.45 -3.11 13.56
N GLY A 129 -1.59 -3.82 12.44
CA GLY A 129 -0.53 -4.68 11.91
C GLY A 129 0.70 -3.89 11.47
N LEU A 130 0.51 -2.74 10.82
CA LEU A 130 1.61 -1.84 10.46
C LEU A 130 2.29 -1.28 11.71
N ASP A 131 1.50 -0.79 12.67
CA ASP A 131 2.04 -0.25 13.93
C ASP A 131 2.83 -1.32 14.71
N GLN A 132 2.38 -2.57 14.69
CA GLN A 132 3.13 -3.69 15.28
C GLN A 132 4.47 -3.92 14.57
N ILE A 133 4.50 -3.87 13.23
CA ILE A 133 5.77 -3.94 12.49
C ILE A 133 6.68 -2.78 12.92
N LEU A 134 6.17 -1.55 12.94
CA LEU A 134 6.95 -0.35 13.27
C LEU A 134 7.48 -0.38 14.71
N SER A 135 6.68 -0.88 15.65
CA SER A 135 7.10 -1.08 17.05
C SER A 135 8.31 -2.01 17.16
N ASN A 136 8.36 -3.10 16.37
CA ASN A 136 9.53 -3.99 16.32
C ASN A 136 10.81 -3.30 15.81
N TYR A 137 10.66 -2.14 15.15
CA TYR A 137 11.75 -1.29 14.69
C TYR A 137 11.96 -0.04 15.56
N GLY A 138 11.30 0.04 16.73
CA GLY A 138 11.47 1.13 17.69
C GLY A 138 10.66 2.38 17.44
N TYR A 139 9.55 2.27 16.70
CA TYR A 139 8.61 3.37 16.42
C TYR A 139 7.22 2.99 16.91
N GLU A 140 6.77 3.59 18.01
CA GLU A 140 5.48 3.31 18.64
C GLU A 140 4.47 4.39 18.31
N ARG A 141 3.27 4.01 17.86
CA ARG A 141 2.19 4.96 17.56
C ARG A 141 1.77 5.72 18.80
N TYR A 142 1.74 7.05 18.72
CA TYR A 142 1.23 7.94 19.75
C TYR A 142 0.34 9.02 19.12
N GLY A 143 -0.97 8.85 19.23
CA GLY A 143 -1.94 9.74 18.55
C GLY A 143 -1.75 9.69 17.03
N ASN A 144 -1.36 10.81 16.43
CA ASN A 144 -1.15 10.95 14.98
C ASN A 144 0.35 10.98 14.59
N MET A 145 1.25 10.65 15.50
CA MET A 145 2.70 10.58 15.26
C MET A 145 3.28 9.29 15.83
N TYR A 146 4.58 9.13 15.79
CA TYR A 146 5.29 8.00 16.38
C TYR A 146 6.31 8.47 17.40
N ASN A 147 6.30 7.85 18.59
CA ASN A 147 7.39 7.97 19.54
C ASN A 147 8.58 7.13 19.04
N VAL A 148 9.78 7.70 19.15
CA VAL A 148 11.01 7.01 18.81
C VAL A 148 11.64 6.42 20.08
N VAL A 149 11.41 5.12 20.27
CA VAL A 149 11.99 4.37 21.39
C VAL A 149 13.45 3.98 21.05
N SER A 150 13.70 3.61 19.79
CA SER A 150 15.02 3.26 19.30
C SER A 150 15.16 3.67 17.83
N GLY A 151 15.66 4.87 17.58
CA GLY A 151 15.92 5.39 16.24
C GLY A 151 16.97 4.54 15.50
N ASN A 152 16.76 4.34 14.20
CA ASN A 152 17.66 3.53 13.38
C ASN A 152 17.65 3.98 11.91
N LYS A 153 18.55 3.41 11.11
CA LYS A 153 18.68 3.66 9.66
C LYS A 153 18.27 2.46 8.81
N LYS A 154 17.61 1.48 9.38
CA LYS A 154 17.20 0.25 8.67
C LYS A 154 16.30 0.57 7.49
N VAL A 155 16.43 -0.24 6.44
CA VAL A 155 15.60 -0.23 5.25
C VAL A 155 14.82 -1.54 5.20
N ILE A 156 13.50 -1.47 5.25
CA ILE A 156 12.62 -2.63 5.12
C ILE A 156 11.86 -2.55 3.80
N VAL A 157 11.71 -3.68 3.12
CA VAL A 157 10.88 -3.82 1.93
C VAL A 157 9.61 -4.56 2.30
N ILE A 158 8.45 -4.03 1.93
CA ILE A 158 7.14 -4.65 2.17
C ILE A 158 6.47 -4.90 0.82
N VAL A 159 6.39 -6.17 0.39
CA VAL A 159 5.69 -6.57 -0.83
C VAL A 159 4.22 -6.81 -0.52
N THR A 160 3.34 -6.06 -1.19
CA THR A 160 1.92 -6.03 -0.89
C THR A 160 1.08 -5.71 -2.13
N HIS A 161 -0.11 -5.19 -1.96
CA HIS A 161 -1.10 -4.87 -2.98
C HIS A 161 -1.43 -3.38 -2.96
N PHE A 162 -2.08 -2.89 -4.03
CA PHE A 162 -2.45 -1.48 -4.15
C PHE A 162 -3.28 -0.99 -2.97
N ALA A 163 -4.45 -1.59 -2.72
CA ALA A 163 -5.36 -1.04 -1.73
C ALA A 163 -4.83 -1.23 -0.29
N ALA A 164 -4.15 -2.34 0.01
CA ALA A 164 -3.50 -2.52 1.31
C ALA A 164 -2.42 -1.45 1.54
N MET A 165 -1.60 -1.15 0.52
CA MET A 165 -0.60 -0.07 0.58
C MET A 165 -1.27 1.30 0.79
N ALA A 166 -2.34 1.60 0.04
CA ALA A 166 -3.08 2.86 0.17
C ALA A 166 -3.63 3.04 1.59
N VAL A 167 -4.20 1.98 2.19
CA VAL A 167 -4.70 2.01 3.58
C VAL A 167 -3.58 2.21 4.59
N MET A 168 -2.39 1.60 4.39
CA MET A 168 -1.21 1.84 5.23
C MET A 168 -0.70 3.27 5.12
N LEU A 169 -0.63 3.82 3.90
CA LEU A 169 -0.20 5.21 3.67
C LEU A 169 -1.18 6.21 4.28
N ALA A 170 -2.50 5.95 4.20
CA ALA A 170 -3.51 6.76 4.88
C ALA A 170 -3.23 6.87 6.39
N HIS A 171 -2.87 5.74 7.01
CA HIS A 171 -2.52 5.69 8.43
C HIS A 171 -1.25 6.46 8.77
N LEU A 172 -0.19 6.27 8.00
CA LEU A 172 1.09 6.97 8.22
C LEU A 172 0.96 8.49 8.07
N TRP A 173 0.09 8.95 7.17
CA TRP A 173 -0.07 10.38 6.86
C TRP A 173 -1.26 11.03 7.54
N ASN A 174 -2.07 10.26 8.28
CA ASN A 174 -3.29 10.74 8.93
C ASN A 174 -4.27 11.42 7.96
N VAL A 175 -4.46 10.82 6.81
CA VAL A 175 -5.43 11.25 5.79
C VAL A 175 -6.53 10.21 5.62
N SER A 176 -7.69 10.63 5.14
CA SER A 176 -8.78 9.70 4.86
C SER A 176 -8.34 8.58 3.92
N LEU A 177 -8.72 7.35 4.24
CA LEU A 177 -8.44 6.20 3.37
C LEU A 177 -9.07 6.35 1.97
N LEU A 178 -10.16 7.12 1.84
CA LEU A 178 -10.76 7.42 0.53
C LEU A 178 -9.83 8.24 -0.35
N MET A 179 -9.08 9.19 0.23
CA MET A 179 -8.12 9.99 -0.54
C MET A 179 -7.02 9.10 -1.14
N THR A 180 -6.44 8.21 -0.34
CA THR A 180 -5.36 7.34 -0.82
C THR A 180 -5.86 6.25 -1.78
N LEU A 181 -7.06 5.71 -1.56
CA LEU A 181 -7.65 4.69 -2.42
C LEU A 181 -8.12 5.23 -3.78
N ASN A 182 -8.62 6.48 -3.81
CA ASN A 182 -9.21 7.05 -5.03
C ASN A 182 -8.30 8.04 -5.78
N MET A 183 -7.31 8.64 -5.11
CA MET A 183 -6.43 9.64 -5.71
C MET A 183 -5.06 9.10 -6.10
N LEU A 184 -4.70 7.89 -5.66
CA LEU A 184 -3.42 7.28 -5.99
C LEU A 184 -3.60 6.17 -7.02
N PHE A 185 -2.69 6.10 -7.97
CA PHE A 185 -2.48 4.94 -8.81
C PHE A 185 -1.05 4.43 -8.62
N MET A 186 -0.93 3.14 -8.39
CA MET A 186 0.36 2.49 -8.22
C MET A 186 0.40 1.27 -9.15
N ALA A 187 1.18 1.36 -10.24
CA ALA A 187 1.31 0.29 -11.22
C ALA A 187 1.85 -1.01 -10.58
N PRO A 188 1.61 -2.19 -11.16
CA PRO A 188 2.35 -3.40 -10.80
C PRO A 188 3.85 -3.16 -10.72
N SER A 189 4.52 -3.79 -9.80
CA SER A 189 5.94 -3.61 -9.47
C SER A 189 6.37 -2.18 -9.05
N SER A 190 5.48 -1.19 -9.04
CA SER A 190 5.83 0.13 -8.54
C SER A 190 6.19 0.10 -7.06
N TYR A 191 7.02 1.06 -6.64
CA TYR A 191 7.43 1.17 -5.26
C TYR A 191 7.20 2.58 -4.70
N THR A 192 6.92 2.64 -3.41
CA THR A 192 6.77 3.89 -2.65
C THR A 192 7.76 3.88 -1.50
N VAL A 193 8.53 4.96 -1.37
CA VAL A 193 9.52 5.10 -0.30
C VAL A 193 9.05 6.10 0.72
N VAL A 194 8.91 5.68 1.97
CA VAL A 194 8.71 6.57 3.11
C VAL A 194 9.88 6.50 4.07
N SER A 195 10.24 7.61 4.68
CA SER A 195 11.33 7.71 5.63
C SER A 195 10.86 8.37 6.91
N THR A 196 11.31 7.86 8.05
CA THR A 196 11.12 8.56 9.31
C THR A 196 11.89 9.86 9.30
N GLU A 197 11.24 10.94 9.74
CA GLU A 197 11.87 12.21 10.09
C GLU A 197 11.59 12.55 11.54
N GLU A 198 12.64 12.87 12.25
CA GLU A 198 12.64 13.26 13.65
C GLU A 198 13.18 14.70 13.73
N ILE A 199 12.25 15.68 13.74
CA ILE A 199 12.61 17.09 13.86
C ILE A 199 12.90 17.45 15.31
N ILE A 200 12.14 16.83 16.23
CA ILE A 200 12.36 16.93 17.67
C ILE A 200 12.66 15.51 18.16
N THR A 201 13.68 15.37 18.98
CA THR A 201 14.09 14.08 19.53
C THR A 201 12.92 13.33 20.16
N GLY A 202 12.75 12.09 19.77
CA GLY A 202 11.71 11.21 20.30
C GLY A 202 10.37 11.29 19.56
N GLN A 203 10.21 12.16 18.54
CA GLN A 203 8.97 12.33 17.78
C GLN A 203 9.21 12.18 16.29
N ALA A 204 8.61 11.18 15.67
CA ALA A 204 8.77 10.93 14.23
C ALA A 204 7.47 11.00 13.45
N ILE A 205 7.60 11.42 12.20
CA ILE A 205 6.61 11.27 11.13
C ILE A 205 7.22 10.46 10.00
N PHE A 206 6.38 9.96 9.10
CA PHE A 206 6.81 9.24 7.89
C PHE A 206 6.65 10.15 6.66
N ARG A 207 7.77 10.68 6.15
CA ARG A 207 7.76 11.51 4.94
C ARG A 207 7.84 10.63 3.69
N CYS A 208 6.99 10.93 2.70
CA CYS A 208 7.07 10.32 1.38
C CYS A 208 8.25 10.90 0.60
N LEU A 209 9.13 10.05 0.12
CA LEU A 209 10.26 10.42 -0.73
C LEU A 209 10.01 10.08 -2.19
N GLU A 210 9.33 8.96 -2.45
CA GLU A 210 8.89 8.51 -3.78
C GLU A 210 7.52 7.87 -3.66
N LEU A 211 6.62 8.15 -4.59
CA LEU A 211 5.25 7.63 -4.61
C LEU A 211 4.97 6.92 -5.92
N GLY A 212 4.62 5.64 -5.86
CA GLY A 212 4.25 4.84 -7.02
C GLY A 212 5.32 4.82 -8.15
N SER A 213 6.58 4.89 -7.78
CA SER A 213 7.70 5.03 -8.70
C SER A 213 7.92 3.78 -9.55
N THR A 214 8.16 3.97 -10.84
CA THR A 214 8.51 2.93 -11.81
C THR A 214 9.88 3.18 -12.44
N LYS A 215 10.78 3.87 -11.75
CA LYS A 215 12.13 4.23 -12.24
C LYS A 215 12.95 3.02 -12.69
N HIS A 216 12.74 1.86 -12.09
CA HIS A 216 13.39 0.61 -12.49
C HIS A 216 13.00 0.15 -13.91
N LEU A 217 11.90 0.67 -14.47
CA LEU A 217 11.43 0.39 -15.83
C LEU A 217 11.68 1.53 -16.82
N PHE A 218 12.57 2.49 -16.49
CA PHE A 218 12.78 3.71 -17.28
C PHE A 218 13.02 3.45 -18.77
N ASN A 219 13.74 2.38 -19.14
CA ASN A 219 14.01 1.99 -20.53
C ASN A 219 13.18 0.78 -20.98
N ARG A 220 12.13 0.42 -20.25
CA ARG A 220 11.30 -0.76 -20.45
C ARG A 220 9.82 -0.42 -20.44
N ASN A 221 9.43 0.53 -21.30
CA ASN A 221 8.03 0.94 -21.45
C ASN A 221 7.11 -0.24 -21.83
N ASP A 222 7.67 -1.27 -22.46
CA ASP A 222 6.98 -2.53 -22.76
C ASP A 222 6.51 -3.28 -21.51
N LEU A 223 7.15 -3.03 -20.37
CA LEU A 223 6.80 -3.63 -19.07
C LEU A 223 5.88 -2.74 -18.25
N LEU A 224 5.71 -1.45 -18.56
CA LEU A 224 4.75 -0.61 -17.83
C LEU A 224 3.34 -1.18 -17.98
N SER A 225 2.63 -1.20 -16.86
CA SER A 225 1.28 -1.75 -16.78
C SER A 225 0.31 -0.73 -16.17
N GLU A 226 -0.88 -0.67 -16.74
CA GLU A 226 -2.02 0.09 -16.21
C GLU A 226 -3.03 -0.80 -15.46
N TYR A 227 -2.66 -2.04 -15.15
CA TYR A 227 -3.52 -2.98 -14.45
C TYR A 227 -4.07 -2.40 -13.15
N GLY A 228 -5.39 -2.34 -13.06
CA GLY A 228 -6.13 -1.77 -11.93
C GLY A 228 -6.39 -0.26 -12.04
N ARG A 229 -6.03 0.38 -13.17
CA ARG A 229 -6.49 1.72 -13.51
C ARG A 229 -7.94 1.65 -14.01
N GLN A 230 -8.77 2.58 -13.54
CA GLN A 230 -10.14 2.70 -14.03
C GLN A 230 -10.13 3.44 -15.37
N GLU A 231 -10.47 2.75 -16.46
CA GLU A 231 -10.45 3.29 -17.82
C GLU A 231 -11.86 3.56 -18.36
N GLU A 232 -12.87 2.85 -17.83
CA GLU A 232 -14.24 2.95 -18.33
C GLU A 232 -15.18 3.58 -17.31
N VAL A 233 -16.14 4.37 -17.79
CA VAL A 233 -17.23 4.89 -16.98
C VAL A 233 -18.16 3.74 -16.58
N LYS A 234 -18.31 3.47 -15.28
CA LYS A 234 -19.08 2.35 -14.77
C LYS A 234 -20.58 2.63 -14.61
N GLY A 235 -21.01 3.85 -14.77
CA GLY A 235 -22.42 4.21 -14.61
C GLY A 235 -22.71 5.69 -14.85
N ASP A 236 -24.00 6.01 -14.95
CA ASP A 236 -24.50 7.36 -15.00
C ASP A 236 -25.26 7.65 -13.69
N ILE A 237 -24.93 8.78 -13.04
CA ILE A 237 -25.62 9.22 -11.83
C ILE A 237 -27.05 9.72 -12.10
N TYR A 238 -27.40 9.93 -13.38
CA TYR A 238 -28.69 10.42 -13.84
C TYR A 238 -29.55 9.34 -14.55
N GLY A 239 -29.08 8.08 -14.57
CA GLY A 239 -29.76 6.96 -15.17
C GLY A 239 -30.71 6.21 -14.24
#